data_17e8e023b6f6ced0aa5dec831c3c5cfc
#
_entry.id   17e8e023b6f6ced0aa5dec831c3c5cfc
#
_cell.length_a   1.000
_cell.length_b   1.000
_cell.length_c   1.000
_cell.angle_alpha   90.00
_cell.angle_beta   90.00
_cell.angle_gamma   90.00
#
_symmetry.space_group_name_H-M   'P 1'
#
loop_
_entity.id
_entity.type
_entity.pdbx_description
1 polymer ?
#
loop_
_entity_poly.entity_id
_entity_poly.type
_entity_poly.pdbx_seq_one_letter_code
_entity_poly.pdbx_strand_id
1 'polypeptide(L)'
;MRFLIFCLLLALPSARAFDYPPRFDGAKRETYRTVGDTKLDLWIFGETDPAAPKPAIVFFFGGGWNTGSPAQFESQCRHFAKRGMIAITADYRVRSRQQTKAADCVMDAKAAIAWVRENAARLGIDPQRIAAAGGSAGGHLAACTGTLEGFGSDERPNSMILFNPACTLAPIEGWKPEGFGTRLGKERLGATPEEISPAHHIGPHTPPTLILHGREDTTVPYASVEAFQRAMKRAGRPCELIGYEGAGHGFFNRGKALDETTAAADKFLVGLGWLKPKS
;
A
#
# COMPACT_ATOMS: atom_id res chain seq x y z
N MET A 1 -31.07 -15.88 -48.95
CA MET A 1 -30.52 -16.58 -47.80
C MET A 1 -29.78 -15.52 -46.93
N ARG A 2 -30.43 -15.04 -45.85
CA ARG A 2 -29.85 -14.03 -44.95
C ARG A 2 -29.21 -14.78 -43.78
N PHE A 3 -27.88 -14.71 -43.67
CA PHE A 3 -27.16 -15.19 -42.48
C PHE A 3 -27.30 -14.18 -41.33
N LEU A 4 -28.01 -14.56 -40.27
CA LEU A 4 -27.99 -13.87 -38.99
C LEU A 4 -26.67 -14.24 -38.28
N ILE A 5 -25.79 -13.28 -38.10
CA ILE A 5 -24.61 -13.41 -37.23
C ILE A 5 -25.11 -13.15 -35.81
N PHE A 6 -25.13 -14.20 -35.00
CA PHE A 6 -25.39 -14.12 -33.56
C PHE A 6 -24.07 -13.67 -32.87
N CYS A 7 -23.95 -12.39 -32.54
CA CYS A 7 -22.88 -11.90 -31.66
C CYS A 7 -23.15 -12.40 -30.24
N LEU A 8 -22.42 -13.42 -29.84
CA LEU A 8 -22.36 -13.88 -28.45
C LEU A 8 -21.57 -12.84 -27.65
N LEU A 9 -22.27 -11.95 -26.95
CA LEU A 9 -21.67 -11.06 -25.95
C LEU A 9 -21.23 -11.92 -24.74
N LEU A 10 -19.96 -12.31 -24.72
CA LEU A 10 -19.32 -12.86 -23.54
C LEU A 10 -19.29 -11.74 -22.47
N ALA A 11 -20.20 -11.83 -21.52
CA ALA A 11 -20.16 -11.00 -20.31
C ALA A 11 -18.88 -11.35 -19.53
N LEU A 12 -17.89 -10.47 -19.59
CA LEU A 12 -16.73 -10.52 -18.70
C LEU A 12 -17.25 -10.46 -17.26
N PRO A 13 -16.79 -11.35 -16.35
CA PRO A 13 -17.20 -11.26 -14.96
C PRO A 13 -16.76 -9.90 -14.41
N SER A 14 -17.73 -9.08 -14.02
CA SER A 14 -17.48 -7.83 -13.33
C SER A 14 -16.64 -8.15 -12.09
N ALA A 15 -15.49 -7.49 -11.94
CA ALA A 15 -14.74 -7.55 -10.70
C ALA A 15 -15.72 -7.22 -9.57
N ARG A 16 -15.88 -8.15 -8.60
CA ARG A 16 -16.73 -7.91 -7.43
C ARG A 16 -16.28 -6.58 -6.80
N ALA A 17 -17.15 -5.60 -6.82
CA ALA A 17 -16.94 -4.39 -6.03
C ALA A 17 -16.86 -4.81 -4.57
N PHE A 18 -15.79 -4.46 -3.88
CA PHE A 18 -15.68 -4.67 -2.44
C PHE A 18 -16.76 -3.83 -1.75
N ASP A 19 -17.46 -4.42 -0.77
CA ASP A 19 -18.40 -3.68 0.07
C ASP A 19 -17.69 -2.52 0.76
N TYR A 20 -18.36 -1.37 0.82
CA TYR A 20 -17.83 -0.19 1.49
C TYR A 20 -18.94 0.47 2.35
N PRO A 21 -18.65 0.83 3.62
CA PRO A 21 -17.47 0.41 4.41
C PRO A 21 -17.48 -1.10 4.66
N PRO A 22 -16.29 -1.75 4.65
CA PRO A 22 -16.24 -3.20 4.85
C PRO A 22 -16.60 -3.58 6.28
N ARG A 23 -17.03 -4.84 6.43
CA ARG A 23 -17.21 -5.48 7.74
C ARG A 23 -16.26 -6.67 7.82
N PHE A 24 -15.53 -6.76 8.92
CA PHE A 24 -14.60 -7.86 9.16
C PHE A 24 -14.88 -8.49 10.51
N ASP A 25 -15.17 -9.79 10.49
CA ASP A 25 -15.38 -10.55 11.72
C ASP A 25 -14.09 -10.59 12.54
N GLY A 26 -14.20 -10.24 13.81
CA GLY A 26 -13.10 -10.25 14.76
C GLY A 26 -12.11 -9.06 14.65
N ALA A 27 -12.36 -8.09 13.78
CA ALA A 27 -11.57 -6.88 13.72
C ALA A 27 -12.21 -5.76 14.56
N LYS A 28 -11.40 -5.04 15.31
CA LYS A 28 -11.82 -3.82 16.01
C LYS A 28 -11.76 -2.64 15.04
N ARG A 29 -12.81 -1.83 14.98
CA ARG A 29 -12.87 -0.62 14.15
C ARG A 29 -12.65 0.62 15.00
N GLU A 30 -11.75 1.51 14.58
CA GLU A 30 -11.50 2.80 15.23
C GLU A 30 -11.36 3.92 14.19
N THR A 31 -11.93 5.09 14.48
CA THR A 31 -11.78 6.28 13.63
C THR A 31 -10.46 6.97 13.95
N TYR A 32 -9.58 7.10 12.96
CA TYR A 32 -8.28 7.76 13.14
C TYR A 32 -8.28 9.22 12.68
N ARG A 33 -9.22 9.59 11.81
CA ARG A 33 -9.31 10.95 11.26
C ARG A 33 -10.75 11.28 10.88
N THR A 34 -11.11 12.56 11.07
CA THR A 34 -12.35 13.10 10.51
C THR A 34 -12.02 14.34 9.68
N VAL A 35 -12.53 14.41 8.45
CA VAL A 35 -12.32 15.52 7.52
C VAL A 35 -13.69 15.97 7.01
N GLY A 36 -14.17 17.12 7.47
CA GLY A 36 -15.58 17.51 7.32
C GLY A 36 -16.47 16.43 7.91
N ASP A 37 -17.44 15.94 7.13
CA ASP A 37 -18.36 14.87 7.54
C ASP A 37 -17.80 13.44 7.31
N THR A 38 -16.60 13.33 6.72
CA THR A 38 -16.00 12.03 6.38
C THR A 38 -15.19 11.50 7.56
N LYS A 39 -15.62 10.35 8.11
CA LYS A 39 -14.83 9.57 9.08
C LYS A 39 -13.99 8.54 8.34
N LEU A 40 -12.72 8.47 8.68
CA LEU A 40 -11.76 7.51 8.15
C LEU A 40 -11.38 6.53 9.25
N ASP A 41 -11.55 5.25 8.98
CA ASP A 41 -11.45 4.20 9.98
C ASP A 41 -10.28 3.26 9.72
N LEU A 42 -9.82 2.65 10.79
CA LEU A 42 -8.89 1.53 10.81
C LEU A 42 -9.65 0.28 11.25
N TRP A 43 -9.36 -0.86 10.62
CA TRP A 43 -9.77 -2.18 11.10
C TRP A 43 -8.54 -2.92 11.60
N ILE A 44 -8.54 -3.22 12.88
CA ILE A 44 -7.41 -3.74 13.65
C ILE A 44 -7.65 -5.21 13.93
N PHE A 45 -6.75 -6.07 13.44
CA PHE A 45 -6.74 -7.52 13.61
C PHE A 45 -5.61 -7.92 14.56
N GLY A 46 -5.85 -8.96 15.31
CA GLY A 46 -4.90 -9.49 16.31
C GLY A 46 -5.28 -9.07 17.73
N GLU A 47 -4.74 -9.80 18.68
CA GLU A 47 -4.94 -9.52 20.11
C GLU A 47 -4.05 -8.37 20.56
N THR A 48 -4.66 -7.36 21.12
CA THR A 48 -3.98 -6.21 21.71
C THR A 48 -3.68 -6.47 23.17
N ASP A 49 -2.39 -6.40 23.55
CA ASP A 49 -1.93 -6.53 24.93
C ASP A 49 -0.89 -5.45 25.23
N PRO A 50 -1.24 -4.40 25.98
CA PRO A 50 -0.31 -3.35 26.36
C PRO A 50 0.91 -3.84 27.14
N ALA A 51 0.82 -4.98 27.84
CA ALA A 51 1.91 -5.55 28.62
C ALA A 51 2.90 -6.35 27.75
N ALA A 52 2.50 -6.72 26.52
CA ALA A 52 3.31 -7.48 25.57
C ALA A 52 3.30 -6.85 24.17
N PRO A 53 3.97 -5.69 23.96
CA PRO A 53 3.91 -4.94 22.70
C PRO A 53 4.38 -5.76 21.50
N LYS A 54 3.59 -5.77 20.44
CA LYS A 54 3.78 -6.53 19.20
C LYS A 54 4.15 -5.60 18.03
N PRO A 55 4.85 -6.11 17.01
CA PRO A 55 4.98 -5.37 15.74
C PRO A 55 3.63 -5.10 15.11
N ALA A 56 3.51 -4.01 14.36
CA ALA A 56 2.30 -3.69 13.61
C ALA A 56 2.59 -3.54 12.11
N ILE A 57 1.55 -3.78 11.28
CA ILE A 57 1.57 -3.53 9.86
C ILE A 57 0.26 -2.84 9.45
N VAL A 58 0.37 -1.72 8.71
CA VAL A 58 -0.75 -0.91 8.24
C VAL A 58 -0.84 -1.00 6.74
N PHE A 59 -1.94 -1.54 6.22
CA PHE A 59 -2.18 -1.73 4.79
C PHE A 59 -3.05 -0.62 4.22
N PHE A 60 -2.65 -0.11 3.05
CA PHE A 60 -3.42 0.83 2.23
C PHE A 60 -3.84 0.15 0.92
N PHE A 61 -5.12 0.22 0.59
CA PHE A 61 -5.68 -0.43 -0.60
C PHE A 61 -5.31 0.28 -1.91
N GLY A 62 -5.37 -0.44 -3.03
CA GLY A 62 -5.19 0.08 -4.38
C GLY A 62 -6.49 0.66 -4.96
N GLY A 63 -6.43 1.09 -6.21
CA GLY A 63 -7.58 1.61 -6.95
C GLY A 63 -7.36 3.00 -7.55
N GLY A 64 -6.10 3.36 -7.82
CA GLY A 64 -5.70 4.58 -8.54
C GLY A 64 -6.11 5.88 -7.84
N TRP A 65 -6.19 5.90 -6.50
CA TRP A 65 -6.69 7.03 -5.69
C TRP A 65 -8.14 7.41 -6.04
N ASN A 66 -8.81 6.60 -6.84
CA ASN A 66 -10.15 6.86 -7.35
C ASN A 66 -11.21 5.99 -6.66
N THR A 67 -10.92 4.71 -6.45
CA THR A 67 -11.84 3.71 -5.90
C THR A 67 -11.09 2.79 -4.92
N GLY A 68 -11.76 1.75 -4.45
CA GLY A 68 -11.17 0.70 -3.62
C GLY A 68 -11.75 0.67 -2.21
N SER A 69 -11.29 -0.30 -1.44
CA SER A 69 -11.80 -0.57 -0.09
C SER A 69 -10.72 -1.25 0.76
N PRO A 70 -10.69 -1.01 2.07
CA PRO A 70 -9.84 -1.73 3.02
C PRO A 70 -9.96 -3.26 2.95
N ALA A 71 -11.05 -3.79 2.38
CA ALA A 71 -11.27 -5.24 2.20
C ALA A 71 -10.20 -5.92 1.32
N GLN A 72 -9.47 -5.15 0.49
CA GLN A 72 -8.43 -5.71 -0.36
C GLN A 72 -7.37 -6.49 0.42
N PHE A 73 -7.02 -6.04 1.63
CA PHE A 73 -5.94 -6.62 2.43
C PHE A 73 -6.42 -7.47 3.63
N GLU A 74 -7.70 -7.88 3.65
CA GLU A 74 -8.21 -8.73 4.72
C GLU A 74 -7.39 -10.01 4.91
N SER A 75 -7.08 -10.72 3.81
CA SER A 75 -6.33 -11.98 3.87
C SER A 75 -4.93 -11.80 4.48
N GLN A 76 -4.22 -10.75 4.06
CA GLN A 76 -2.90 -10.42 4.61
C GLN A 76 -3.01 -9.99 6.09
N CYS A 77 -4.01 -9.18 6.46
CA CYS A 77 -4.25 -8.81 7.85
C CYS A 77 -4.48 -10.04 8.73
N ARG A 78 -5.32 -10.98 8.29
CA ARG A 78 -5.56 -12.24 9.02
C ARG A 78 -4.30 -13.10 9.12
N HIS A 79 -3.49 -13.15 8.06
CA HIS A 79 -2.19 -13.84 8.09
C HIS A 79 -1.26 -13.24 9.15
N PHE A 80 -1.01 -11.94 9.12
CA PHE A 80 -0.08 -11.31 10.06
C PHE A 80 -0.59 -11.29 11.49
N ALA A 81 -1.90 -11.17 11.71
CA ALA A 81 -2.51 -11.34 13.03
C ALA A 81 -2.24 -12.75 13.60
N LYS A 82 -2.38 -13.81 12.79
CA LYS A 82 -2.02 -15.19 13.19
C LYS A 82 -0.52 -15.35 13.44
N ARG A 83 0.32 -14.52 12.83
CA ARG A 83 1.77 -14.47 13.06
C ARG A 83 2.15 -13.70 14.32
N GLY A 84 1.19 -13.17 15.07
CA GLY A 84 1.42 -12.44 16.32
C GLY A 84 1.69 -10.95 16.14
N MET A 85 1.34 -10.36 14.98
CA MET A 85 1.37 -8.91 14.76
C MET A 85 0.00 -8.28 15.06
N ILE A 86 -0.02 -6.97 15.25
CA ILE A 86 -1.21 -6.15 15.09
C ILE A 86 -1.27 -5.75 13.61
N ALA A 87 -2.23 -6.32 12.87
CA ALA A 87 -2.41 -6.03 11.47
C ALA A 87 -3.61 -5.10 11.25
N ILE A 88 -3.42 -4.08 10.45
CA ILE A 88 -4.38 -2.99 10.29
C ILE A 88 -4.62 -2.78 8.80
N THR A 89 -5.87 -2.64 8.38
CA THR A 89 -6.19 -2.08 7.08
C THR A 89 -6.86 -0.73 7.26
N ALA A 90 -6.36 0.28 6.55
CA ALA A 90 -6.75 1.67 6.72
C ALA A 90 -7.65 2.14 5.58
N ASP A 91 -8.73 2.84 5.92
CA ASP A 91 -9.45 3.64 4.93
C ASP A 91 -8.67 4.92 4.64
N TYR A 92 -8.93 5.49 3.49
CA TYR A 92 -8.50 6.82 3.09
C TYR A 92 -9.49 7.36 2.06
N ARG A 93 -9.58 8.69 1.93
CA ARG A 93 -10.48 9.32 0.98
C ARG A 93 -10.07 8.99 -0.45
N VAL A 94 -11.06 8.74 -1.32
CA VAL A 94 -10.85 8.48 -2.75
C VAL A 94 -11.73 9.39 -3.59
N ARG A 95 -11.32 9.65 -4.84
CA ARG A 95 -12.00 10.60 -5.71
C ARG A 95 -13.48 10.27 -5.92
N SER A 96 -13.82 9.00 -6.14
CA SER A 96 -15.21 8.59 -6.45
C SER A 96 -16.18 8.80 -5.28
N ARG A 97 -15.70 8.83 -4.05
CA ARG A 97 -16.51 9.01 -2.84
C ARG A 97 -16.45 10.45 -2.29
N GLN A 98 -15.25 11.03 -2.25
CA GLN A 98 -15.02 12.33 -1.61
C GLN A 98 -14.43 13.39 -2.55
N GLN A 99 -14.35 13.13 -3.85
CA GLN A 99 -13.80 14.04 -4.88
C GLN A 99 -12.36 14.50 -4.61
N THR A 100 -11.60 13.72 -3.85
CA THR A 100 -10.23 14.01 -3.43
C THR A 100 -9.20 13.77 -4.54
N LYS A 101 -8.03 14.34 -4.34
CA LYS A 101 -6.83 14.18 -5.16
C LYS A 101 -5.86 13.20 -4.50
N ALA A 102 -4.83 12.74 -5.22
CA ALA A 102 -3.85 11.81 -4.65
C ALA A 102 -3.10 12.41 -3.44
N ALA A 103 -2.81 13.70 -3.45
CA ALA A 103 -2.20 14.40 -2.32
C ALA A 103 -3.06 14.34 -1.03
N ASP A 104 -4.38 14.41 -1.15
CA ASP A 104 -5.29 14.21 0.00
C ASP A 104 -5.19 12.79 0.56
N CYS A 105 -5.07 11.79 -0.34
CA CYS A 105 -4.88 10.40 0.06
C CYS A 105 -3.53 10.21 0.80
N VAL A 106 -2.47 10.91 0.36
CA VAL A 106 -1.16 10.91 1.06
C VAL A 106 -1.31 11.47 2.47
N MET A 107 -2.01 12.60 2.63
CA MET A 107 -2.27 13.19 3.96
C MET A 107 -3.04 12.24 4.87
N ASP A 108 -4.00 11.48 4.33
CA ASP A 108 -4.76 10.50 5.10
C ASP A 108 -3.89 9.32 5.52
N ALA A 109 -3.05 8.80 4.62
CA ALA A 109 -2.14 7.70 4.93
C ALA A 109 -1.09 8.09 5.98
N LYS A 110 -0.52 9.29 5.89
CA LYS A 110 0.42 9.81 6.90
C LYS A 110 -0.26 9.99 8.26
N ALA A 111 -1.50 10.49 8.29
CA ALA A 111 -2.29 10.59 9.50
C ALA A 111 -2.58 9.21 10.14
N ALA A 112 -2.81 8.18 9.31
CA ALA A 112 -3.04 6.82 9.82
C ALA A 112 -1.78 6.26 10.52
N ILE A 113 -0.60 6.44 9.94
CA ILE A 113 0.67 6.02 10.57
C ILE A 113 0.92 6.78 11.86
N ALA A 114 0.71 8.11 11.87
CA ALA A 114 0.86 8.93 13.08
C ALA A 114 -0.09 8.46 14.18
N TRP A 115 -1.37 8.28 13.86
CA TRP A 115 -2.37 7.83 14.82
C TRP A 115 -2.02 6.45 15.40
N VAL A 116 -1.55 5.50 14.59
CA VAL A 116 -1.12 4.18 15.07
C VAL A 116 0.04 4.31 16.05
N ARG A 117 1.01 5.16 15.78
CA ARG A 117 2.15 5.40 16.68
C ARG A 117 1.73 6.09 17.97
N GLU A 118 0.89 7.12 17.91
CA GLU A 118 0.35 7.83 19.07
C GLU A 118 -0.45 6.90 19.99
N ASN A 119 -1.17 5.94 19.41
CA ASN A 119 -1.98 4.96 20.15
C ASN A 119 -1.24 3.63 20.42
N ALA A 120 0.05 3.54 20.12
CA ALA A 120 0.80 2.29 20.18
C ALA A 120 0.72 1.62 21.55
N ALA A 121 0.95 2.37 22.62
CA ALA A 121 0.89 1.85 23.99
C ALA A 121 -0.49 1.26 24.32
N ARG A 122 -1.58 1.95 23.99
CA ARG A 122 -2.96 1.50 24.23
C ARG A 122 -3.31 0.27 23.40
N LEU A 123 -2.76 0.16 22.20
CA LEU A 123 -3.02 -0.95 21.27
C LEU A 123 -2.06 -2.13 21.47
N GLY A 124 -1.12 -2.05 22.40
CA GLY A 124 -0.09 -3.08 22.56
C GLY A 124 0.80 -3.20 21.32
N ILE A 125 1.13 -2.08 20.69
CA ILE A 125 2.02 -1.98 19.54
C ILE A 125 3.39 -1.50 20.01
N ASP A 126 4.45 -2.12 19.49
CA ASP A 126 5.80 -1.59 19.63
C ASP A 126 5.99 -0.42 18.64
N PRO A 127 6.16 0.82 19.12
CA PRO A 127 6.28 1.98 18.26
C PRO A 127 7.53 1.98 17.38
N GLN A 128 8.50 1.13 17.65
CA GLN A 128 9.71 0.97 16.84
C GLN A 128 9.58 -0.14 15.78
N ARG A 129 8.42 -0.82 15.71
CA ARG A 129 8.16 -1.92 14.77
C ARG A 129 6.81 -1.76 14.08
N ILE A 130 6.62 -0.61 13.39
CA ILE A 130 5.42 -0.30 12.58
C ILE A 130 5.81 -0.34 11.10
N ALA A 131 5.23 -1.26 10.33
CA ALA A 131 5.37 -1.32 8.88
C ALA A 131 4.21 -0.60 8.19
N ALA A 132 4.47 0.10 7.08
CA ALA A 132 3.47 0.53 6.13
C ALA A 132 3.48 -0.40 4.92
N ALA A 133 2.32 -0.83 4.47
CA ALA A 133 2.17 -1.72 3.33
C ALA A 133 1.02 -1.27 2.42
N GLY A 134 1.02 -1.72 1.16
CA GLY A 134 -0.09 -1.40 0.27
C GLY A 134 0.16 -1.82 -1.17
N GLY A 135 -0.91 -1.81 -1.97
CA GLY A 135 -0.89 -2.21 -3.37
C GLY A 135 -1.19 -1.07 -4.34
N SER A 136 -0.47 -0.99 -5.47
CA SER A 136 -0.71 0.00 -6.52
C SER A 136 -0.70 1.44 -5.96
N ALA A 137 -1.83 2.16 -6.05
CA ALA A 137 -2.00 3.46 -5.41
C ALA A 137 -1.80 3.40 -3.88
N GLY A 138 -2.23 2.33 -3.20
CA GLY A 138 -1.95 2.10 -1.77
C GLY A 138 -0.47 1.83 -1.51
N GLY A 139 0.23 1.17 -2.43
CA GLY A 139 1.69 1.03 -2.40
C GLY A 139 2.41 2.37 -2.55
N HIS A 140 1.89 3.27 -3.38
CA HIS A 140 2.33 4.67 -3.44
C HIS A 140 2.14 5.36 -2.08
N LEU A 141 0.94 5.25 -1.47
CA LEU A 141 0.66 5.85 -0.17
C LEU A 141 1.60 5.33 0.91
N ALA A 142 1.79 4.02 0.98
CA ALA A 142 2.73 3.40 1.91
C ALA A 142 4.17 3.93 1.70
N ALA A 143 4.62 4.05 0.45
CA ALA A 143 5.93 4.62 0.13
C ALA A 143 6.03 6.11 0.52
N CYS A 144 4.96 6.91 0.28
CA CYS A 144 4.90 8.31 0.69
C CYS A 144 5.04 8.48 2.20
N THR A 145 4.46 7.59 3.02
CA THR A 145 4.60 7.67 4.49
C THR A 145 6.04 7.55 4.96
N GLY A 146 6.88 6.83 4.20
CA GLY A 146 8.28 6.61 4.54
C GLY A 146 9.28 7.57 3.89
N THR A 147 8.85 8.32 2.87
CA THR A 147 9.77 9.15 2.07
C THR A 147 9.44 10.64 2.10
N LEU A 148 8.16 11.02 2.04
CA LEU A 148 7.76 12.43 1.90
C LEU A 148 7.77 13.18 3.24
N GLU A 149 8.27 14.40 3.20
CA GLU A 149 8.06 15.43 4.23
C GLU A 149 6.94 16.38 3.84
N GLY A 150 6.34 17.06 4.80
CA GLY A 150 5.13 17.83 4.57
C GLY A 150 3.90 16.93 4.35
N PHE A 151 2.87 17.38 3.70
CA PHE A 151 1.62 16.62 3.51
C PHE A 151 1.03 16.05 4.82
N GLY A 152 1.06 16.81 5.90
CA GLY A 152 0.55 16.44 7.22
C GLY A 152 1.63 15.99 8.19
N SER A 153 1.42 14.89 8.90
CA SER A 153 2.39 14.35 9.86
C SER A 153 3.67 13.87 9.18
N ASP A 154 4.81 14.09 9.80
CA ASP A 154 6.10 13.56 9.35
C ASP A 154 6.53 12.29 10.10
N GLU A 155 5.60 11.69 10.86
CA GLU A 155 5.77 10.35 11.41
C GLU A 155 5.96 9.32 10.31
N ARG A 156 7.02 8.50 10.42
CA ARG A 156 7.39 7.50 9.42
C ARG A 156 7.23 6.09 9.95
N PRO A 157 6.86 5.11 9.11
CA PRO A 157 6.94 3.71 9.48
C PRO A 157 8.42 3.30 9.67
N ASN A 158 8.64 2.17 10.32
CA ASN A 158 9.98 1.62 10.50
C ASN A 158 10.39 0.65 9.38
N SER A 159 9.43 0.27 8.51
CA SER A 159 9.63 -0.56 7.32
C SER A 159 8.51 -0.35 6.30
N MET A 160 8.76 -0.69 5.03
CA MET A 160 7.76 -0.61 3.96
C MET A 160 7.67 -1.93 3.19
N ILE A 161 6.42 -2.37 2.86
CA ILE A 161 6.15 -3.57 2.05
C ILE A 161 5.19 -3.19 0.93
N LEU A 162 5.68 -3.15 -0.29
CA LEU A 162 5.02 -2.51 -1.42
C LEU A 162 4.66 -3.55 -2.49
N PHE A 163 3.37 -3.68 -2.78
CA PHE A 163 2.85 -4.60 -3.79
C PHE A 163 2.54 -3.81 -5.07
N ASN A 164 3.24 -4.09 -6.17
CA ASN A 164 3.18 -3.35 -7.44
C ASN A 164 2.94 -1.82 -7.29
N PRO A 165 3.81 -1.12 -6.52
CA PRO A 165 3.58 0.26 -6.11
C PRO A 165 3.83 1.27 -7.23
N ALA A 166 3.04 2.33 -7.29
CA ALA A 166 3.32 3.49 -8.14
C ALA A 166 4.29 4.45 -7.43
N CYS A 167 5.51 4.00 -7.10
CA CYS A 167 6.47 4.76 -6.29
C CYS A 167 7.38 5.71 -7.08
N THR A 168 7.27 5.74 -8.42
CA THR A 168 8.00 6.67 -9.29
C THR A 168 7.00 7.30 -10.26
N LEU A 169 6.64 8.56 -10.04
CA LEU A 169 5.60 9.26 -10.81
C LEU A 169 6.17 10.28 -11.81
N ALA A 170 7.43 10.64 -11.69
CA ALA A 170 8.11 11.60 -12.52
C ALA A 170 9.46 11.05 -13.00
N PRO A 171 10.07 11.64 -14.05
CA PRO A 171 11.37 11.20 -14.55
C PRO A 171 12.44 11.21 -13.46
N ILE A 172 13.20 10.14 -13.36
CA ILE A 172 14.43 10.05 -12.55
C ILE A 172 15.54 9.40 -13.39
N GLU A 173 16.76 9.38 -12.87
CA GLU A 173 17.88 8.75 -13.56
C GLU A 173 17.57 7.29 -13.93
N GLY A 174 17.68 7.00 -15.24
CA GLY A 174 17.44 5.68 -15.81
C GLY A 174 15.97 5.29 -15.99
N TRP A 175 15.00 6.21 -15.78
CA TRP A 175 13.60 5.97 -16.07
C TRP A 175 12.82 7.25 -16.38
N LYS A 176 11.91 7.15 -17.34
CA LYS A 176 10.95 8.20 -17.69
C LYS A 176 9.55 7.58 -17.75
N PRO A 177 8.50 8.28 -17.24
CA PRO A 177 7.13 7.80 -17.35
C PRO A 177 6.68 7.85 -18.81
N GLU A 178 6.48 6.69 -19.43
CA GLU A 178 5.84 6.55 -20.73
C GLU A 178 4.40 6.09 -20.50
N GLY A 179 3.43 6.91 -20.93
CA GLY A 179 2.00 6.59 -20.82
C GLY A 179 1.38 6.79 -19.44
N PHE A 180 1.78 6.07 -18.40
CA PHE A 180 1.18 6.17 -17.06
C PHE A 180 1.40 7.55 -16.42
N GLY A 181 2.63 8.03 -16.39
CA GLY A 181 2.97 9.31 -15.74
C GLY A 181 2.43 10.54 -16.49
N THR A 182 2.35 10.49 -17.83
CA THR A 182 1.82 11.60 -18.64
C THR A 182 0.31 11.84 -18.46
N ARG A 183 -0.43 10.84 -17.96
CA ARG A 183 -1.87 10.95 -17.66
C ARG A 183 -2.18 11.47 -16.25
N LEU A 184 -1.17 11.62 -15.41
CA LEU A 184 -1.29 12.07 -14.02
C LEU A 184 -0.97 13.56 -13.91
N GLY A 185 -1.88 14.42 -14.41
CA GLY A 185 -1.76 15.87 -14.28
C GLY A 185 -1.99 16.36 -12.84
N LYS A 186 -1.50 17.59 -12.56
CA LYS A 186 -1.65 18.28 -11.26
C LYS A 186 -3.12 18.32 -10.78
N GLU A 187 -4.07 18.42 -11.69
CA GLU A 187 -5.49 18.42 -11.36
C GLU A 187 -5.93 17.12 -10.65
N ARG A 188 -5.44 15.96 -11.11
CA ARG A 188 -5.73 14.65 -10.51
C ARG A 188 -4.89 14.39 -9.27
N LEU A 189 -3.65 14.79 -9.29
CA LEU A 189 -2.69 14.52 -8.21
C LEU A 189 -2.86 15.50 -7.03
N GLY A 190 -3.25 16.75 -7.28
CA GLY A 190 -3.29 17.81 -6.27
C GLY A 190 -1.93 18.43 -5.97
N ALA A 191 -0.89 17.93 -6.62
CA ALA A 191 0.49 18.35 -6.56
C ALA A 191 1.16 18.06 -7.91
N THR A 192 2.40 18.46 -8.13
CA THR A 192 3.16 17.98 -9.27
C THR A 192 3.52 16.51 -9.08
N PRO A 193 3.77 15.75 -10.16
CA PRO A 193 4.20 14.36 -10.04
C PRO A 193 5.45 14.19 -9.17
N GLU A 194 6.40 15.12 -9.25
CA GLU A 194 7.64 15.13 -8.46
C GLU A 194 7.38 15.30 -6.98
N GLU A 195 6.48 16.22 -6.60
CA GLU A 195 6.15 16.54 -5.20
C GLU A 195 5.58 15.33 -4.44
N ILE A 196 4.89 14.42 -5.11
CA ILE A 196 4.31 13.22 -4.47
C ILE A 196 4.88 11.91 -5.03
N SER A 197 6.02 11.94 -5.71
CA SER A 197 6.72 10.75 -6.19
C SER A 197 7.72 10.26 -5.13
N PRO A 198 7.46 9.15 -4.42
CA PRO A 198 8.36 8.62 -3.41
C PRO A 198 9.84 8.54 -3.83
N ALA A 199 10.09 8.18 -5.09
CA ALA A 199 11.44 8.06 -5.63
C ALA A 199 12.25 9.38 -5.59
N HIS A 200 11.59 10.54 -5.55
CA HIS A 200 12.23 11.87 -5.49
C HIS A 200 12.56 12.33 -4.07
N HIS A 201 12.03 11.62 -3.06
CA HIS A 201 12.12 11.98 -1.64
C HIS A 201 12.87 10.93 -0.81
N ILE A 202 13.60 10.03 -1.46
CA ILE A 202 14.44 9.05 -0.77
C ILE A 202 15.58 9.79 -0.07
N GLY A 203 15.70 9.57 1.24
CA GLY A 203 16.70 10.22 2.07
C GLY A 203 17.22 9.31 3.20
N PRO A 204 18.04 9.86 4.13
CA PRO A 204 18.70 9.07 5.17
C PRO A 204 17.71 8.39 6.13
N HIS A 205 16.49 8.88 6.23
CA HIS A 205 15.45 8.34 7.11
C HIS A 205 14.47 7.38 6.39
N THR A 206 14.66 7.14 5.08
CA THR A 206 13.80 6.21 4.34
C THR A 206 13.95 4.79 4.90
N PRO A 207 12.85 4.12 5.27
CA PRO A 207 12.90 2.81 5.92
C PRO A 207 13.38 1.68 5.00
N PRO A 208 13.85 0.55 5.54
CA PRO A 208 14.04 -0.69 4.78
C PRO A 208 12.76 -1.07 4.05
N THR A 209 12.90 -1.45 2.78
CA THR A 209 11.77 -1.63 1.87
C THR A 209 11.83 -2.97 1.15
N LEU A 210 10.68 -3.67 1.10
CA LEU A 210 10.44 -4.79 0.19
C LEU A 210 9.47 -4.36 -0.90
N ILE A 211 9.81 -4.64 -2.16
CA ILE A 211 8.93 -4.45 -3.31
C ILE A 211 8.63 -5.80 -3.96
N LEU A 212 7.35 -6.08 -4.20
CA LEU A 212 6.83 -7.27 -4.86
C LEU A 212 6.11 -6.82 -6.13
N HIS A 213 6.63 -7.14 -7.32
CA HIS A 213 6.13 -6.57 -8.56
C HIS A 213 6.10 -7.58 -9.71
N GLY A 214 5.02 -7.58 -10.49
CA GLY A 214 4.91 -8.38 -11.69
C GLY A 214 5.75 -7.80 -12.84
N ARG A 215 6.54 -8.64 -13.52
CA ARG A 215 7.40 -8.17 -14.62
C ARG A 215 6.62 -7.73 -15.86
N GLU A 216 5.40 -8.25 -16.04
CA GLU A 216 4.50 -7.92 -17.15
C GLU A 216 3.41 -6.91 -16.75
N ASP A 217 3.68 -6.11 -15.71
CA ASP A 217 2.77 -5.06 -15.27
C ASP A 217 2.74 -3.91 -16.29
N THR A 218 1.62 -3.80 -17.03
CA THR A 218 1.37 -2.75 -18.02
C THR A 218 0.72 -1.49 -17.43
N THR A 219 0.27 -1.55 -16.18
CA THR A 219 -0.33 -0.40 -15.48
C THR A 219 0.73 0.42 -14.77
N VAL A 220 1.61 -0.24 -14.01
CA VAL A 220 2.79 0.35 -13.38
C VAL A 220 4.01 -0.39 -13.89
N PRO A 221 4.76 0.15 -14.85
CA PRO A 221 5.87 -0.55 -15.47
C PRO A 221 6.92 -1.02 -14.48
N TYR A 222 7.39 -2.27 -14.61
CA TYR A 222 8.43 -2.85 -13.74
C TYR A 222 9.69 -1.98 -13.67
N ALA A 223 10.09 -1.36 -14.79
CA ALA A 223 11.22 -0.44 -14.84
C ALA A 223 11.10 0.74 -13.87
N SER A 224 9.88 1.16 -13.49
CA SER A 224 9.66 2.24 -12.52
C SER A 224 10.09 1.87 -11.11
N VAL A 225 9.88 0.61 -10.70
CA VAL A 225 10.31 0.12 -9.38
C VAL A 225 11.77 -0.27 -9.36
N GLU A 226 12.35 -0.70 -10.49
CA GLU A 226 13.81 -0.84 -10.62
C GLU A 226 14.52 0.52 -10.45
N ALA A 227 13.94 1.58 -11.01
CA ALA A 227 14.46 2.93 -10.83
C ALA A 227 14.38 3.40 -9.36
N PHE A 228 13.27 3.11 -8.68
CA PHE A 228 13.14 3.35 -7.24
C PHE A 228 14.20 2.56 -6.45
N GLN A 229 14.38 1.26 -6.73
CA GLN A 229 15.41 0.45 -6.07
C GLN A 229 16.82 1.00 -6.29
N ARG A 230 17.15 1.44 -7.52
CA ARG A 230 18.44 2.10 -7.79
C ARG A 230 18.60 3.38 -6.98
N ALA A 231 17.55 4.20 -6.85
CA ALA A 231 17.58 5.41 -6.04
C ALA A 231 17.78 5.08 -4.54
N MET A 232 17.09 4.06 -4.00
CA MET A 232 17.32 3.56 -2.65
C MET A 232 18.78 3.13 -2.43
N LYS A 233 19.34 2.37 -3.38
CA LYS A 233 20.75 1.91 -3.31
C LYS A 233 21.73 3.09 -3.32
N ARG A 234 21.51 4.11 -4.16
CA ARG A 234 22.35 5.32 -4.16
C ARG A 234 22.30 6.09 -2.84
N ALA A 235 21.13 6.10 -2.20
CA ALA A 235 20.95 6.70 -0.87
C ALA A 235 21.44 5.83 0.29
N GLY A 236 22.05 4.66 0.02
CA GLY A 236 22.50 3.71 1.03
C GLY A 236 21.35 3.08 1.83
N ARG A 237 20.14 3.01 1.25
CA ARG A 237 18.95 2.47 1.92
C ARG A 237 18.63 1.05 1.45
N PRO A 238 18.39 0.10 2.39
CA PRO A 238 18.03 -1.27 2.04
C PRO A 238 16.73 -1.32 1.25
N CYS A 239 16.77 -1.97 0.08
CA CYS A 239 15.58 -2.20 -0.75
C CYS A 239 15.70 -3.53 -1.49
N GLU A 240 14.85 -4.47 -1.15
CA GLU A 240 14.69 -5.75 -1.85
C GLU A 240 13.59 -5.61 -2.91
N LEU A 241 13.85 -6.04 -4.14
CA LEU A 241 12.87 -6.10 -5.22
C LEU A 241 12.75 -7.54 -5.70
N ILE A 242 11.55 -8.11 -5.56
CA ILE A 242 11.20 -9.45 -6.08
C ILE A 242 10.30 -9.27 -7.29
N GLY A 243 10.80 -9.66 -8.47
CA GLY A 243 10.04 -9.69 -9.71
C GLY A 243 9.36 -11.05 -9.91
N TYR A 244 8.09 -11.04 -10.34
CA TYR A 244 7.30 -12.22 -10.62
C TYR A 244 7.09 -12.33 -12.13
N GLU A 245 7.66 -13.36 -12.75
CA GLU A 245 7.54 -13.63 -14.18
C GLU A 245 6.09 -13.95 -14.57
N GLY A 246 5.63 -13.48 -15.72
CA GLY A 246 4.27 -13.67 -16.21
C GLY A 246 3.17 -12.94 -15.41
N ALA A 247 3.52 -12.21 -14.38
CA ALA A 247 2.57 -11.53 -13.52
C ALA A 247 2.30 -10.10 -13.97
N GLY A 248 1.01 -9.75 -14.12
CA GLY A 248 0.54 -8.40 -14.43
C GLY A 248 0.13 -7.62 -13.19
N HIS A 249 -0.53 -6.47 -13.39
CA HIS A 249 -0.98 -5.59 -12.30
C HIS A 249 -2.01 -6.26 -11.38
N GLY A 250 -1.83 -6.14 -10.08
CA GLY A 250 -2.77 -6.70 -9.08
C GLY A 250 -2.67 -8.21 -8.87
N PHE A 251 -1.64 -8.86 -9.39
CA PHE A 251 -1.42 -10.31 -9.30
C PHE A 251 -1.48 -10.85 -7.87
N PHE A 252 -1.02 -10.07 -6.90
CA PHE A 252 -0.92 -10.42 -5.48
C PHE A 252 -2.28 -10.55 -4.76
N ASN A 253 -3.40 -10.21 -5.41
CA ASN A 253 -4.72 -10.16 -4.76
C ASN A 253 -5.40 -11.53 -4.63
N ARG A 254 -4.91 -12.58 -5.29
CA ARG A 254 -5.61 -13.88 -5.35
C ARG A 254 -4.71 -15.05 -5.73
N GLY A 255 -5.20 -16.23 -5.41
CA GLY A 255 -4.58 -17.49 -5.79
C GLY A 255 -3.16 -17.65 -5.24
N LYS A 256 -2.35 -18.45 -5.92
CA LYS A 256 -0.98 -18.76 -5.52
C LYS A 256 -0.12 -17.50 -5.29
N ALA A 257 -0.31 -16.45 -6.11
CA ALA A 257 0.46 -15.22 -5.98
C ALA A 257 0.15 -14.44 -4.69
N LEU A 258 -1.10 -14.50 -4.18
CA LEU A 258 -1.43 -13.97 -2.85
C LEU A 258 -0.60 -14.67 -1.76
N ASP A 259 -0.54 -16.00 -1.81
CA ASP A 259 0.20 -16.79 -0.81
C ASP A 259 1.70 -16.54 -0.92
N GLU A 260 2.27 -16.53 -2.12
CA GLU A 260 3.69 -16.31 -2.38
C GLU A 260 4.15 -14.91 -1.96
N THR A 261 3.39 -13.87 -2.31
CA THR A 261 3.72 -12.50 -1.93
C THR A 261 3.56 -12.26 -0.43
N THR A 262 2.56 -12.87 0.20
CA THR A 262 2.38 -12.82 1.65
C THR A 262 3.52 -13.55 2.38
N ALA A 263 3.97 -14.69 1.86
CA ALA A 263 5.10 -15.42 2.41
C ALA A 263 6.43 -14.65 2.25
N ALA A 264 6.63 -13.95 1.12
CA ALA A 264 7.79 -13.09 0.93
C ALA A 264 7.80 -11.91 1.91
N ALA A 265 6.67 -11.29 2.16
CA ALA A 265 6.51 -10.24 3.17
C ALA A 265 6.76 -10.76 4.60
N ASP A 266 6.27 -11.95 4.94
CA ASP A 266 6.54 -12.63 6.21
C ASP A 266 8.06 -12.88 6.39
N LYS A 267 8.73 -13.43 5.36
CA LYS A 267 10.17 -13.66 5.37
C LYS A 267 10.99 -12.38 5.56
N PHE A 268 10.57 -11.30 4.91
CA PHE A 268 11.21 -9.99 5.07
C PHE A 268 11.11 -9.49 6.51
N LEU A 269 9.94 -9.60 7.15
CA LEU A 269 9.74 -9.23 8.55
C LEU A 269 10.50 -10.14 9.53
N VAL A 270 10.67 -11.43 9.19
CA VAL A 270 11.59 -12.34 9.92
C VAL A 270 13.03 -11.85 9.81
N GLY A 271 13.47 -11.43 8.62
CA GLY A 271 14.79 -10.87 8.38
C GLY A 271 15.08 -9.59 9.18
N LEU A 272 14.04 -8.79 9.46
CA LEU A 272 14.12 -7.61 10.34
C LEU A 272 14.06 -7.98 11.85
N GLY A 273 13.88 -9.24 12.21
CA GLY A 273 13.73 -9.68 13.60
C GLY A 273 12.36 -9.33 14.22
N TRP A 274 11.36 -9.02 13.39
CA TRP A 274 10.03 -8.65 13.89
C TRP A 274 9.13 -9.87 14.09
N LEU A 275 9.36 -10.93 13.34
CA LEU A 275 8.67 -12.20 13.45
C LEU A 275 9.66 -13.33 13.70
N LYS A 276 9.22 -14.37 14.40
CA LYS A 276 10.00 -15.61 14.53
C LYS A 276 9.92 -16.41 13.22
N PRO A 277 10.97 -17.14 12.83
CA PRO A 277 10.87 -18.10 11.74
C PRO A 277 9.69 -19.05 11.95
N LYS A 278 9.09 -19.51 10.87
CA LYS A 278 8.09 -20.58 10.95
C LYS A 278 8.83 -21.89 11.30
N SER A 279 8.35 -22.58 12.31
CA SER A 279 8.78 -23.93 12.65
C SER A 279 8.41 -24.92 11.56
#